data_b77e9d0a20a576d145ae1f6ba45b2e47
#
_entry.id   b77e9d0a20a576d145ae1f6ba45b2e47
#
_cell.length_a   1.000
_cell.length_b   1.000
_cell.length_c   1.000
_cell.angle_alpha   90.00
_cell.angle_beta   90.00
_cell.angle_gamma   90.00
#
_symmetry.space_group_name_H-M   'P 1'
#
loop_
_entity.id
_entity.type
_entity.pdbx_description
1 polymer ?
#
loop_
_entity_poly.entity_id
_entity_poly.type
_entity_poly.pdbx_seq_one_letter_code
_entity_poly.pdbx_strand_id
1 'polypeptide(L)' 'MLALSDFLIVGAILFSLSVAGIFLNRKN' A
#
# COMPACT_ATOMS: atom_id res chain seq x y z
N MET A 1 -2.97 -10.80 -17.64
CA MET A 1 -3.81 -9.69 -18.11
C MET A 1 -4.17 -8.78 -16.97
N LEU A 2 -4.26 -7.53 -17.25
CA LEU A 2 -4.64 -6.56 -16.25
C LEU A 2 -6.14 -6.60 -16.05
N ALA A 3 -6.55 -6.66 -14.81
CA ALA A 3 -7.94 -6.63 -14.44
C ALA A 3 -8.15 -5.58 -13.37
N LEU A 4 -9.40 -5.21 -13.16
CA LEU A 4 -9.72 -4.22 -12.15
C LEU A 4 -9.27 -4.70 -10.77
N SER A 5 -9.43 -5.97 -10.50
CA SER A 5 -9.03 -6.54 -9.22
C SER A 5 -7.51 -6.50 -9.06
N ASP A 6 -6.78 -6.65 -10.15
CA ASP A 6 -5.33 -6.57 -10.08
C ASP A 6 -4.88 -5.19 -9.65
N PHE A 7 -5.52 -4.18 -10.21
CA PHE A 7 -5.23 -2.81 -9.82
C PHE A 7 -5.50 -2.60 -8.33
N LEU A 8 -6.58 -3.16 -7.89
CA LEU A 8 -6.99 -3.02 -6.49
C LEU A 8 -5.99 -3.71 -5.56
N ILE A 9 -5.54 -4.88 -5.94
CA ILE A 9 -4.60 -5.64 -5.12
C ILE A 9 -3.28 -4.90 -5.00
N VAL A 10 -2.76 -4.44 -6.13
CA VAL A 10 -1.50 -3.70 -6.12
C VAL A 10 -1.64 -2.41 -5.32
N GLY A 11 -2.74 -1.73 -5.50
CA GLY A 11 -2.99 -0.51 -4.75
C GLY A 11 -3.03 -0.76 -3.26
N ALA A 12 -3.65 -1.85 -2.85
CA ALA A 12 -3.73 -2.20 -1.44
C ALA A 12 -2.36 -2.49 -0.87
N ILE A 13 -1.52 -3.16 -1.64
CA ILE A 13 -0.17 -3.46 -1.20
C ILE A 13 0.63 -2.18 -1.02
N LEU A 14 0.56 -1.30 -2.00
CA LEU A 14 1.28 -0.04 -1.92
C LEU A 14 0.78 0.82 -0.78
N PHE A 15 -0.52 0.84 -0.60
CA PHE A 15 -1.11 1.62 0.47
C PHE A 15 -0.65 1.10 1.84
N SER A 16 -0.69 -0.22 2.00
CA SER A 16 -0.26 -0.82 3.26
C SER A 16 1.20 -0.53 3.54
N LEU A 17 2.02 -0.58 2.50
CA LEU A 17 3.43 -0.31 2.64
C LEU A 17 3.67 1.12 3.10
N SER A 18 2.93 2.06 2.51
CA SER A 18 3.05 3.46 2.87
C SER A 18 2.65 3.70 4.32
N VAL A 19 1.53 3.13 4.71
CA VAL A 19 1.04 3.28 6.08
C VAL A 19 2.02 2.67 7.07
N ALA A 20 2.53 1.49 6.75
CA ALA A 20 3.48 0.83 7.64
C ALA A 20 4.75 1.66 7.77
N GLY A 21 5.21 2.23 6.66
CA GLY A 21 6.40 3.07 6.70
C GLY A 21 6.21 4.27 7.59
N ILE A 22 5.07 4.92 7.47
CA ILE A 22 4.78 6.08 8.30
C ILE A 22 4.65 5.68 9.76
N PHE A 23 3.98 4.57 10.00
CA PHE A 23 3.73 4.12 11.36
C PHE A 23 5.03 3.79 12.10
N LEU A 24 5.92 3.09 11.42
CA LEU A 24 7.16 2.66 12.05
C LEU A 24 8.21 3.76 12.11
N ASN A 25 8.15 4.69 11.19
CA ASN A 25 9.17 5.73 11.10
C ASN A 25 8.64 7.09 11.50
N ARG A 26 7.52 7.12 12.17
CA ARG A 26 6.98 8.38 12.62
C ARG A 26 7.80 8.89 13.80
N LYS A 27 8.33 10.03 13.65
CA LYS A 27 9.05 10.64 14.73
C LYS A 27 8.21 11.73 15.35
N ASN A 28 8.22 11.79 16.62
CA ASN A 28 7.49 12.86 17.30
C ASN A 28 8.17 14.15 17.11
#